data_5940256c53707dac2f409981fd58ba0c
#
_entry.id   5940256c53707dac2f409981fd58ba0c
#
_cell.length_a   1.000
_cell.length_b   1.000
_cell.length_c   1.000
_cell.angle_alpha   90.00
_cell.angle_beta   90.00
_cell.angle_gamma   90.00
#
_symmetry.space_group_name_H-M   'P 1'
#
loop_
_entity.id
_entity.type
_entity.pdbx_description
1 polymer ?
#
loop_
_entity_poly.entity_id
_entity_poly.type
_entity_poly.pdbx_seq_one_letter_code
_entity_poly.pdbx_strand_id
1 'polypeptide(L)'
;MNTARYYHTATTLTNGSVLVTGGDGDSGYLNTAELYNPSTGIWTFTGSMNAAREWPTASILANGSVLVAGGSNGGFLNSAELYNPSTGNWTITGNMNAQREFHTASTLSNGKVLVTGGYNGGYLTSAELYNPSTGTWTTTGSMNTARLYDTACTLANGLVLVAGGYGTGSSYLNSAELYNPSTGTWTITGSMNAVRYYHTASTLANGLVLVAGGYGTGSSYLNSAELYNPSTGAWTITGNMSFARRSHIASTLANGSVLVAGGQTNGGGFLSSAELYNPSTGIWTTTGSMNAARIDHTVSTLANGSVLVAAGFNGSVSLNSVEIY
;
A
#
# COMPACT_ATOMS: atom_id res chain seq x y z
N MET A 1 -5.88 -5.51 -18.54
CA MET A 1 -7.17 -5.22 -17.91
C MET A 1 -8.13 -4.59 -18.91
N ASN A 2 -9.44 -4.60 -18.60
CA ASN A 2 -10.45 -4.00 -19.48
C ASN A 2 -10.64 -2.50 -19.22
N THR A 3 -10.43 -2.05 -17.97
CA THR A 3 -10.63 -0.65 -17.57
C THR A 3 -9.29 -0.03 -17.12
N ALA A 4 -8.96 1.12 -17.71
CA ALA A 4 -7.81 1.92 -17.29
C ALA A 4 -8.07 2.52 -15.91
N ARG A 5 -7.07 2.49 -15.01
CA ARG A 5 -7.23 2.97 -13.64
C ARG A 5 -5.91 3.28 -12.94
N TYR A 6 -5.94 4.20 -12.00
CA TYR A 6 -4.89 4.50 -11.04
C TYR A 6 -5.52 4.74 -9.66
N TYR A 7 -4.76 4.80 -8.58
CA TYR A 7 -5.27 4.89 -7.19
C TYR A 7 -6.24 3.76 -6.79
N HIS A 8 -6.13 2.62 -7.47
CA HIS A 8 -6.90 1.42 -7.18
C HIS A 8 -6.15 0.50 -6.21
N THR A 9 -6.80 -0.56 -5.76
CA THR A 9 -6.14 -1.62 -4.99
C THR A 9 -6.05 -2.91 -5.80
N ALA A 10 -5.03 -3.72 -5.50
CA ALA A 10 -4.90 -5.09 -5.98
C ALA A 10 -4.67 -6.04 -4.80
N THR A 11 -5.33 -7.20 -4.84
CA THR A 11 -5.25 -8.21 -3.78
C THR A 11 -5.16 -9.60 -4.40
N THR A 12 -4.11 -10.35 -4.06
CA THR A 12 -4.00 -11.76 -4.43
C THR A 12 -4.95 -12.57 -3.57
N LEU A 13 -5.90 -13.25 -4.20
CA LEU A 13 -6.91 -14.09 -3.55
C LEU A 13 -6.33 -15.48 -3.20
N THR A 14 -7.01 -16.22 -2.31
CA THR A 14 -6.58 -17.55 -1.88
C THR A 14 -6.53 -18.58 -3.01
N ASN A 15 -7.28 -18.37 -4.09
CA ASN A 15 -7.23 -19.22 -5.30
C ASN A 15 -6.13 -18.81 -6.28
N GLY A 16 -5.29 -17.84 -5.95
CA GLY A 16 -4.20 -17.33 -6.77
C GLY A 16 -4.60 -16.26 -7.81
N SER A 17 -5.88 -16.00 -8.02
CA SER A 17 -6.33 -14.88 -8.87
C SER A 17 -6.00 -13.53 -8.20
N VAL A 18 -5.89 -12.46 -8.99
CA VAL A 18 -5.70 -11.11 -8.45
C VAL A 18 -6.96 -10.31 -8.68
N LEU A 19 -7.55 -9.80 -7.59
CA LEU A 19 -8.65 -8.84 -7.61
C LEU A 19 -8.07 -7.43 -7.73
N VAL A 20 -8.52 -6.68 -8.73
CA VAL A 20 -8.26 -5.25 -8.89
C VAL A 20 -9.57 -4.51 -8.78
N THR A 21 -9.66 -3.48 -7.92
CA THR A 21 -10.93 -2.80 -7.66
C THR A 21 -10.75 -1.31 -7.36
N GLY A 22 -11.76 -0.52 -7.77
CA GLY A 22 -11.79 0.91 -7.55
C GLY A 22 -10.78 1.68 -8.40
N GLY A 23 -10.36 2.80 -7.86
CA GLY A 23 -9.46 3.76 -8.50
C GLY A 23 -10.19 4.88 -9.21
N ASP A 24 -9.42 5.69 -9.91
CA ASP A 24 -9.87 6.72 -10.82
C ASP A 24 -9.48 6.35 -12.26
N GLY A 25 -10.32 6.65 -13.20
CA GLY A 25 -10.14 6.38 -14.63
C GLY A 25 -10.44 7.63 -15.45
N ASP A 26 -10.37 7.50 -16.78
CA ASP A 26 -10.60 8.64 -17.69
C ASP A 26 -12.02 9.23 -17.56
N SER A 27 -12.98 8.47 -17.02
CA SER A 27 -14.38 8.90 -16.79
C SER A 27 -14.71 9.18 -15.33
N GLY A 28 -13.73 9.21 -14.45
CA GLY A 28 -13.86 9.49 -13.02
C GLY A 28 -13.79 8.26 -12.14
N TYR A 29 -14.25 8.39 -10.90
CA TYR A 29 -14.13 7.38 -9.85
C TYR A 29 -14.81 6.06 -10.22
N LEU A 30 -14.13 4.95 -9.95
CA LEU A 30 -14.55 3.62 -10.35
C LEU A 30 -15.10 2.81 -9.15
N ASN A 31 -16.21 2.13 -9.37
CA ASN A 31 -16.70 1.06 -8.50
C ASN A 31 -16.46 -0.32 -9.09
N THR A 32 -15.96 -0.39 -10.32
CA THR A 32 -15.76 -1.65 -11.05
C THR A 32 -14.60 -2.46 -10.47
N ALA A 33 -14.71 -3.78 -10.60
CA ALA A 33 -13.67 -4.72 -10.21
C ALA A 33 -13.42 -5.74 -11.32
N GLU A 34 -12.17 -6.17 -11.42
CA GLU A 34 -11.71 -7.17 -12.39
C GLU A 34 -10.85 -8.23 -11.71
N LEU A 35 -10.94 -9.45 -12.20
CA LEU A 35 -10.13 -10.58 -11.79
C LEU A 35 -9.10 -10.92 -12.87
N TYR A 36 -7.86 -11.04 -12.48
CA TYR A 36 -6.79 -11.63 -13.29
C TYR A 36 -6.62 -13.10 -12.93
N ASN A 37 -6.66 -13.96 -13.93
CA ASN A 37 -6.33 -15.37 -13.79
C ASN A 37 -4.89 -15.62 -14.26
N PRO A 38 -3.93 -15.92 -13.36
CA PRO A 38 -2.53 -16.09 -13.74
C PRO A 38 -2.26 -17.31 -14.66
N SER A 39 -3.13 -18.34 -14.59
CA SER A 39 -2.96 -19.54 -15.41
C SER A 39 -3.31 -19.32 -16.89
N THR A 40 -4.23 -18.40 -17.17
CA THR A 40 -4.69 -18.10 -18.53
C THR A 40 -4.23 -16.74 -19.05
N GLY A 41 -3.76 -15.86 -18.16
CA GLY A 41 -3.44 -14.47 -18.49
C GLY A 41 -4.67 -13.59 -18.79
N ILE A 42 -5.89 -14.06 -18.49
CA ILE A 42 -7.14 -13.40 -18.86
C ILE A 42 -7.67 -12.53 -17.72
N TRP A 43 -8.18 -11.36 -18.09
CA TRP A 43 -8.91 -10.45 -17.22
C TRP A 43 -10.42 -10.58 -17.46
N THR A 44 -11.18 -10.71 -16.39
CA THR A 44 -12.65 -10.78 -16.43
C THR A 44 -13.26 -9.78 -15.47
N PHE A 45 -14.34 -9.13 -15.86
CA PHE A 45 -15.14 -8.36 -14.91
C PHE A 45 -15.75 -9.28 -13.86
N THR A 46 -15.86 -8.77 -12.64
CA THR A 46 -16.61 -9.36 -11.55
C THR A 46 -17.63 -8.35 -11.04
N GLY A 47 -18.35 -8.66 -9.95
CA GLY A 47 -19.29 -7.70 -9.36
C GLY A 47 -18.65 -6.35 -9.05
N SER A 48 -19.42 -5.28 -9.12
CA SER A 48 -18.97 -3.93 -8.77
C SER A 48 -19.29 -3.60 -7.32
N MET A 49 -18.46 -2.77 -6.68
CA MET A 49 -18.77 -2.16 -5.37
C MET A 49 -20.02 -1.29 -5.46
N ASN A 50 -20.66 -1.07 -4.33
CA ASN A 50 -21.81 -0.16 -4.23
C ASN A 50 -21.36 1.31 -4.34
N ALA A 51 -20.17 1.63 -3.83
CA ALA A 51 -19.56 2.96 -3.93
C ALA A 51 -18.30 2.95 -4.78
N ALA A 52 -18.17 3.92 -5.70
CA ALA A 52 -16.92 4.20 -6.35
C ALA A 52 -15.90 4.72 -5.33
N ARG A 53 -14.62 4.39 -5.49
CA ARG A 53 -13.56 4.82 -4.55
C ARG A 53 -12.18 4.83 -5.20
N GLU A 54 -11.51 5.96 -5.08
CA GLU A 54 -10.07 6.07 -5.24
C GLU A 54 -9.38 6.06 -3.85
N TRP A 55 -8.11 5.67 -3.79
CA TRP A 55 -7.33 5.51 -2.55
C TRP A 55 -8.02 4.69 -1.44
N PRO A 56 -8.78 3.63 -1.75
CA PRO A 56 -9.26 2.73 -0.71
C PRO A 56 -8.11 1.83 -0.26
N THR A 57 -8.25 1.23 0.90
CA THR A 57 -7.42 0.09 1.29
C THR A 57 -8.15 -1.22 1.05
N ALA A 58 -7.41 -2.27 0.73
CA ALA A 58 -7.94 -3.63 0.60
C ALA A 58 -7.18 -4.59 1.51
N SER A 59 -7.90 -5.47 2.20
CA SER A 59 -7.34 -6.47 3.11
C SER A 59 -8.01 -7.81 2.89
N ILE A 60 -7.21 -8.86 2.65
CA ILE A 60 -7.74 -10.23 2.61
C ILE A 60 -8.00 -10.70 4.05
N LEU A 61 -9.17 -11.27 4.27
CA LEU A 61 -9.62 -11.80 5.55
C LEU A 61 -9.38 -13.31 5.63
N ALA A 62 -9.37 -13.87 6.83
CA ALA A 62 -9.12 -15.28 7.07
C ALA A 62 -10.12 -16.22 6.36
N ASN A 63 -11.36 -15.75 6.10
CA ASN A 63 -12.37 -16.48 5.35
C ASN A 63 -12.22 -16.36 3.82
N GLY A 64 -11.18 -15.70 3.34
CA GLY A 64 -10.90 -15.46 1.92
C GLY A 64 -11.64 -14.28 1.30
N SER A 65 -12.58 -13.63 2.01
CA SER A 65 -13.20 -12.39 1.53
C SER A 65 -12.20 -11.24 1.53
N VAL A 66 -12.45 -10.20 0.71
CA VAL A 66 -11.62 -8.99 0.70
C VAL A 66 -12.43 -7.83 1.26
N LEU A 67 -11.92 -7.22 2.34
CA LEU A 67 -12.43 -5.97 2.88
C LEU A 67 -11.85 -4.80 2.07
N VAL A 68 -12.71 -3.94 1.54
CA VAL A 68 -12.31 -2.65 0.93
C VAL A 68 -12.92 -1.53 1.74
N ALA A 69 -12.10 -0.58 2.21
CA ALA A 69 -12.53 0.43 3.17
C ALA A 69 -12.01 1.83 2.81
N GLY A 70 -12.85 2.84 3.07
CA GLY A 70 -12.52 4.25 2.91
C GLY A 70 -12.29 4.68 1.48
N GLY A 71 -11.37 5.63 1.31
CA GLY A 71 -11.09 6.30 0.05
C GLY A 71 -11.95 7.52 -0.19
N SER A 72 -12.03 7.94 -1.44
CA SER A 72 -12.77 9.14 -1.88
C SER A 72 -13.55 8.87 -3.17
N ASN A 73 -14.63 9.60 -3.37
CA ASN A 73 -15.38 9.70 -4.63
C ASN A 73 -15.90 11.12 -4.88
N GLY A 74 -15.06 12.10 -4.56
CA GLY A 74 -15.41 13.50 -4.51
C GLY A 74 -15.80 13.96 -3.10
N GLY A 75 -15.89 13.03 -2.17
CA GLY A 75 -16.00 13.24 -0.73
C GLY A 75 -15.36 12.07 0.02
N PHE A 76 -14.87 12.31 1.21
CA PHE A 76 -14.22 11.28 2.02
C PHE A 76 -15.21 10.18 2.43
N LEU A 77 -14.78 8.93 2.37
CA LEU A 77 -15.61 7.77 2.68
C LEU A 77 -15.24 7.14 4.02
N ASN A 78 -16.26 6.79 4.82
CA ASN A 78 -16.12 5.90 5.96
C ASN A 78 -16.72 4.50 5.68
N SER A 79 -17.38 4.33 4.55
CA SER A 79 -18.01 3.07 4.18
C SER A 79 -16.99 1.98 3.87
N ALA A 80 -17.37 0.74 4.10
CA ALA A 80 -16.59 -0.43 3.77
C ALA A 80 -17.48 -1.51 3.14
N GLU A 81 -16.86 -2.33 2.27
CA GLU A 81 -17.52 -3.39 1.54
C GLU A 81 -16.70 -4.67 1.55
N LEU A 82 -17.37 -5.80 1.50
CA LEU A 82 -16.77 -7.13 1.44
C LEU A 82 -17.00 -7.73 0.06
N TYR A 83 -15.91 -8.15 -0.58
CA TYR A 83 -15.96 -8.97 -1.79
C TYR A 83 -15.92 -10.45 -1.41
N ASN A 84 -16.84 -11.23 -1.95
CA ASN A 84 -16.84 -12.68 -1.83
C ASN A 84 -16.30 -13.31 -3.13
N PRO A 85 -15.09 -13.92 -3.12
CA PRO A 85 -14.48 -14.48 -4.32
C PRO A 85 -15.24 -15.68 -4.91
N SER A 86 -16.04 -16.39 -4.12
CA SER A 86 -16.79 -17.57 -4.57
C SER A 86 -18.01 -17.19 -5.40
N THR A 87 -18.62 -16.03 -5.13
CA THR A 87 -19.83 -15.57 -5.80
C THR A 87 -19.59 -14.38 -6.73
N GLY A 88 -18.45 -13.70 -6.56
CA GLY A 88 -18.13 -12.45 -7.26
C GLY A 88 -18.94 -11.26 -6.77
N ASN A 89 -19.67 -11.37 -5.66
CA ASN A 89 -20.57 -10.31 -5.17
C ASN A 89 -19.90 -9.44 -4.10
N TRP A 90 -20.37 -8.19 -4.03
CA TRP A 90 -20.03 -7.22 -3.00
C TRP A 90 -21.19 -7.05 -2.01
N THR A 91 -20.87 -6.93 -0.74
CA THR A 91 -21.82 -6.65 0.33
C THR A 91 -21.33 -5.51 1.20
N ILE A 92 -22.24 -4.59 1.54
CA ILE A 92 -21.96 -3.51 2.48
C ILE A 92 -21.71 -4.13 3.86
N THR A 93 -20.70 -3.64 4.57
CA THR A 93 -20.44 -3.99 5.97
C THR A 93 -20.49 -2.73 6.83
N GLY A 94 -20.15 -2.83 8.14
CA GLY A 94 -20.15 -1.68 9.03
C GLY A 94 -19.25 -0.54 8.51
N ASN A 95 -19.61 0.70 8.83
CA ASN A 95 -18.82 1.88 8.51
C ASN A 95 -17.78 2.16 9.58
N MET A 96 -16.62 2.69 9.19
CA MET A 96 -15.67 3.32 10.11
C MET A 96 -16.33 4.51 10.82
N ASN A 97 -15.84 4.86 12.00
CA ASN A 97 -16.28 6.05 12.72
C ASN A 97 -15.78 7.34 12.05
N ALA A 98 -14.58 7.31 11.47
CA ALA A 98 -14.01 8.41 10.73
C ALA A 98 -13.94 8.11 9.23
N GLN A 99 -14.35 9.09 8.41
CA GLN A 99 -14.03 9.09 7.00
C GLN A 99 -12.53 9.19 6.82
N ARG A 100 -11.94 8.53 5.80
CA ARG A 100 -10.51 8.61 5.55
C ARG A 100 -10.10 8.19 4.14
N GLU A 101 -9.21 8.98 3.54
CA GLU A 101 -8.40 8.63 2.37
C GLU A 101 -6.91 8.70 2.74
N PHE A 102 -6.00 8.16 1.93
CA PHE A 102 -4.55 8.13 2.16
C PHE A 102 -4.15 7.48 3.49
N HIS A 103 -4.99 6.61 4.00
CA HIS A 103 -4.77 5.84 5.22
C HIS A 103 -4.11 4.50 4.91
N THR A 104 -3.57 3.85 5.93
CA THR A 104 -3.03 2.50 5.79
C THR A 104 -3.93 1.48 6.46
N ALA A 105 -3.85 0.22 5.99
CA ALA A 105 -4.52 -0.92 6.58
C ALA A 105 -3.56 -2.08 6.79
N SER A 106 -3.71 -2.79 7.92
CA SER A 106 -2.89 -3.96 8.28
C SER A 106 -3.77 -5.07 8.84
N THR A 107 -3.69 -6.26 8.24
CA THR A 107 -4.31 -7.46 8.81
C THR A 107 -3.48 -7.93 10.01
N LEU A 108 -4.12 -8.07 11.15
CA LEU A 108 -3.50 -8.49 12.40
C LEU A 108 -3.55 -10.01 12.58
N SER A 109 -2.68 -10.57 13.42
CA SER A 109 -2.63 -12.01 13.71
C SER A 109 -3.92 -12.56 14.32
N ASN A 110 -4.73 -11.71 14.97
CA ASN A 110 -6.04 -12.07 15.51
C ASN A 110 -7.18 -12.00 14.48
N GLY A 111 -6.87 -11.77 13.20
CA GLY A 111 -7.81 -11.69 12.08
C GLY A 111 -8.54 -10.36 11.94
N LYS A 112 -8.38 -9.42 12.86
CA LYS A 112 -8.91 -8.05 12.70
C LYS A 112 -8.08 -7.27 11.70
N VAL A 113 -8.66 -6.21 11.14
CA VAL A 113 -7.94 -5.25 10.26
C VAL A 113 -7.81 -3.93 11.01
N LEU A 114 -6.57 -3.48 11.20
CA LEU A 114 -6.26 -2.15 11.70
C LEU A 114 -6.25 -1.17 10.53
N VAL A 115 -6.97 -0.06 10.68
CA VAL A 115 -6.90 1.10 9.78
C VAL A 115 -6.39 2.29 10.58
N THR A 116 -5.45 3.06 10.03
CA THR A 116 -4.80 4.14 10.78
C THR A 116 -4.45 5.33 9.89
N GLY A 117 -4.52 6.52 10.48
CA GLY A 117 -4.15 7.76 9.83
C GLY A 117 -5.09 8.18 8.70
N GLY A 118 -4.52 8.90 7.74
CA GLY A 118 -5.22 9.42 6.57
C GLY A 118 -5.72 10.85 6.75
N TYR A 119 -6.69 11.23 5.90
CA TYR A 119 -7.22 12.58 5.77
C TYR A 119 -8.73 12.59 5.58
N ASN A 120 -9.43 13.56 6.19
CA ASN A 120 -10.86 13.82 6.02
C ASN A 120 -11.21 15.31 6.08
N GLY A 121 -10.31 16.16 5.56
CA GLY A 121 -10.32 17.59 5.76
C GLY A 121 -9.36 18.01 6.90
N GLY A 122 -8.91 17.06 7.71
CA GLY A 122 -7.86 17.19 8.72
C GLY A 122 -6.98 15.95 8.73
N TYR A 123 -5.74 16.10 9.19
CA TYR A 123 -4.80 14.99 9.35
C TYR A 123 -5.21 14.13 10.54
N LEU A 124 -5.26 12.81 10.36
CA LEU A 124 -5.79 11.89 11.36
C LEU A 124 -4.67 11.21 12.16
N THR A 125 -4.84 11.19 13.50
CA THR A 125 -4.11 10.32 14.42
C THR A 125 -4.90 9.04 14.71
N SER A 126 -6.21 9.07 14.46
CA SER A 126 -7.13 8.01 14.89
C SER A 126 -6.86 6.70 14.16
N ALA A 127 -7.12 5.61 14.88
CA ALA A 127 -7.07 4.26 14.38
C ALA A 127 -8.33 3.49 14.77
N GLU A 128 -8.73 2.55 13.91
CA GLU A 128 -9.90 1.73 14.08
C GLU A 128 -9.62 0.27 13.72
N LEU A 129 -10.33 -0.63 14.39
CA LEU A 129 -10.25 -2.07 14.17
C LEU A 129 -11.56 -2.57 13.55
N TYR A 130 -11.46 -3.21 12.40
CA TYR A 130 -12.55 -4.00 11.84
C TYR A 130 -12.54 -5.42 12.41
N ASN A 131 -13.69 -5.87 12.89
CA ASN A 131 -13.90 -7.24 13.31
C ASN A 131 -14.69 -8.02 12.24
N PRO A 132 -14.04 -8.95 11.50
CA PRO A 132 -14.72 -9.69 10.43
C PRO A 132 -15.86 -10.59 10.91
N SER A 133 -15.84 -11.04 12.17
CA SER A 133 -16.88 -11.92 12.73
C SER A 133 -18.20 -11.20 12.97
N THR A 134 -18.16 -9.90 13.24
CA THR A 134 -19.35 -9.09 13.54
C THR A 134 -19.66 -8.06 12.46
N GLY A 135 -18.71 -7.81 11.55
CA GLY A 135 -18.82 -6.77 10.53
C GLY A 135 -18.78 -5.35 11.10
N THR A 136 -18.23 -5.16 12.31
CA THR A 136 -18.23 -3.87 13.02
C THR A 136 -16.85 -3.26 13.17
N TRP A 137 -16.82 -1.92 13.25
CA TRP A 137 -15.64 -1.13 13.52
C TRP A 137 -15.64 -0.63 14.97
N THR A 138 -14.49 -0.63 15.58
CA THR A 138 -14.27 -0.09 16.92
C THR A 138 -13.04 0.82 16.93
N THR A 139 -13.12 1.96 17.60
CA THR A 139 -11.95 2.81 17.82
C THR A 139 -10.94 2.09 18.70
N THR A 140 -9.66 2.35 18.45
CA THR A 140 -8.54 1.90 19.29
C THR A 140 -7.65 3.09 19.64
N GLY A 141 -6.52 2.88 20.29
CA GLY A 141 -5.59 3.98 20.60
C GLY A 141 -5.21 4.78 19.36
N SER A 142 -4.99 6.08 19.53
CA SER A 142 -4.54 6.97 18.45
C SER A 142 -3.01 7.05 18.41
N MET A 143 -2.44 7.25 17.21
CA MET A 143 -1.03 7.61 17.04
C MET A 143 -0.71 8.93 17.75
N ASN A 144 0.55 9.12 18.11
CA ASN A 144 1.03 10.39 18.66
C ASN A 144 1.13 11.48 17.58
N THR A 145 1.37 11.07 16.33
CA THR A 145 1.54 11.98 15.18
C THR A 145 0.52 11.66 14.11
N ALA A 146 -0.22 12.67 13.65
CA ALA A 146 -1.12 12.53 12.51
C ALA A 146 -0.32 12.35 11.23
N ARG A 147 -0.74 11.42 10.38
CA ARG A 147 -0.01 11.11 9.13
C ARG A 147 -0.92 10.58 8.03
N LEU A 148 -0.57 10.95 6.81
CA LEU A 148 -1.10 10.40 5.56
C LEU A 148 0.08 10.07 4.64
N TYR A 149 -0.13 9.20 3.63
CA TYR A 149 0.94 8.70 2.75
C TYR A 149 2.11 8.06 3.51
N ASP A 150 1.84 7.56 4.70
CA ASP A 150 2.74 6.73 5.49
C ASP A 150 2.72 5.28 5.01
N THR A 151 3.61 4.48 5.52
CA THR A 151 3.60 3.04 5.30
C THR A 151 3.34 2.29 6.60
N ALA A 152 2.63 1.16 6.50
CA ALA A 152 2.38 0.26 7.62
C ALA A 152 2.84 -1.17 7.31
N CYS A 153 3.52 -1.80 8.27
CA CYS A 153 3.98 -3.19 8.16
C CYS A 153 3.68 -3.96 9.43
N THR A 154 3.03 -5.12 9.29
CA THR A 154 2.91 -6.07 10.41
C THR A 154 4.26 -6.78 10.59
N LEU A 155 4.80 -6.68 11.81
CA LEU A 155 6.08 -7.26 12.18
C LEU A 155 5.91 -8.72 12.67
N ALA A 156 7.00 -9.49 12.66
CA ALA A 156 6.98 -10.89 13.11
C ALA A 156 6.56 -11.06 14.58
N ASN A 157 6.79 -10.04 15.42
CA ASN A 157 6.35 -10.02 16.82
C ASN A 157 4.87 -9.62 17.00
N GLY A 158 4.13 -9.42 15.92
CA GLY A 158 2.72 -9.06 15.89
C GLY A 158 2.42 -7.57 16.09
N LEU A 159 3.41 -6.72 16.33
CA LEU A 159 3.24 -5.28 16.32
C LEU A 159 3.06 -4.76 14.89
N VAL A 160 2.45 -3.58 14.75
CA VAL A 160 2.39 -2.89 13.45
C VAL A 160 3.28 -1.65 13.50
N LEU A 161 4.29 -1.61 12.63
CA LEU A 161 5.12 -0.43 12.41
C LEU A 161 4.38 0.52 11.46
N VAL A 162 4.28 1.79 11.83
CA VAL A 162 3.86 2.88 10.95
C VAL A 162 4.98 3.90 10.87
N ALA A 163 5.41 4.27 9.66
CA ALA A 163 6.59 5.09 9.47
C ALA A 163 6.41 6.18 8.41
N GLY A 164 6.99 7.35 8.69
CA GLY A 164 7.00 8.49 7.78
C GLY A 164 5.63 9.10 7.54
N GLY A 165 5.44 9.60 6.32
CA GLY A 165 4.21 10.24 5.90
C GLY A 165 4.30 11.76 5.92
N TYR A 166 3.14 12.40 5.73
CA TYR A 166 2.94 13.83 5.74
C TYR A 166 1.98 14.20 6.87
N GLY A 167 2.35 15.15 7.70
CA GLY A 167 1.65 15.48 8.93
C GLY A 167 1.12 16.92 8.98
N THR A 168 0.59 17.31 10.13
CA THR A 168 0.07 18.65 10.40
C THR A 168 1.13 19.73 10.17
N GLY A 169 0.68 20.92 9.74
CA GLY A 169 1.57 22.05 9.50
C GLY A 169 2.53 21.88 8.32
N SER A 170 2.14 21.06 7.34
CA SER A 170 2.95 20.76 6.14
C SER A 170 4.30 20.10 6.47
N SER A 171 4.34 19.29 7.53
CA SER A 171 5.56 18.65 7.98
C SER A 171 5.75 17.29 7.32
N TYR A 172 6.93 17.09 6.75
CA TYR A 172 7.40 15.77 6.29
C TYR A 172 7.92 14.99 7.50
N LEU A 173 7.54 13.73 7.62
CA LEU A 173 7.82 12.93 8.81
C LEU A 173 8.94 11.92 8.57
N ASN A 174 9.84 11.82 9.55
CA ASN A 174 10.77 10.69 9.69
C ASN A 174 10.44 9.84 10.91
N SER A 175 9.49 10.28 11.73
CA SER A 175 9.09 9.54 12.94
C SER A 175 8.38 8.23 12.58
N ALA A 176 8.48 7.27 13.49
CA ALA A 176 7.79 5.99 13.40
C ALA A 176 7.16 5.62 14.74
N GLU A 177 6.07 4.85 14.67
CA GLU A 177 5.31 4.39 15.83
C GLU A 177 4.97 2.91 15.69
N LEU A 178 4.85 2.23 16.82
CA LEU A 178 4.45 0.83 16.92
C LEU A 178 3.07 0.72 17.56
N TYR A 179 2.15 0.06 16.87
CA TYR A 179 0.88 -0.34 17.45
C TYR A 179 0.97 -1.73 18.08
N ASN A 180 0.49 -1.86 19.29
CA ASN A 180 0.36 -3.15 19.97
C ASN A 180 -1.10 -3.63 19.93
N PRO A 181 -1.44 -4.67 19.13
CA PRO A 181 -2.82 -5.16 19.03
C PRO A 181 -3.39 -5.76 20.31
N SER A 182 -2.53 -6.20 21.25
CA SER A 182 -2.98 -6.80 22.51
C SER A 182 -3.47 -5.75 23.51
N THR A 183 -2.88 -4.56 23.50
CA THR A 183 -3.22 -3.47 24.42
C THR A 183 -4.01 -2.35 23.76
N GLY A 184 -3.98 -2.27 22.42
CA GLY A 184 -4.58 -1.18 21.64
C GLY A 184 -3.81 0.14 21.78
N THR A 185 -2.53 0.10 22.15
CA THR A 185 -1.72 1.32 22.43
C THR A 185 -0.65 1.53 21.38
N TRP A 186 -0.24 2.79 21.22
CA TRP A 186 0.84 3.23 20.36
C TRP A 186 2.06 3.65 21.18
N THR A 187 3.24 3.30 20.69
CA THR A 187 4.51 3.70 21.28
C THR A 187 5.42 4.28 20.19
N ILE A 188 6.09 5.40 20.51
CA ILE A 188 7.09 5.99 19.63
C ILE A 188 8.29 5.04 19.57
N THR A 189 8.86 4.84 18.40
CA THR A 189 10.10 4.09 18.17
C THR A 189 11.14 5.00 17.52
N GLY A 190 12.30 4.46 17.14
CA GLY A 190 13.34 5.24 16.45
C GLY A 190 12.82 5.92 15.20
N SER A 191 13.42 7.06 14.85
CA SER A 191 13.09 7.80 13.62
C SER A 191 14.04 7.45 12.49
N MET A 192 13.55 7.46 11.26
CA MET A 192 14.38 7.39 10.04
C MET A 192 15.36 8.55 9.99
N ASN A 193 16.46 8.38 9.26
CA ASN A 193 17.43 9.45 9.02
C ASN A 193 16.86 10.51 8.05
N ALA A 194 16.02 10.10 7.10
CA ALA A 194 15.37 10.99 6.16
C ALA A 194 13.85 11.05 6.39
N VAL A 195 13.29 12.26 6.28
CA VAL A 195 11.82 12.40 6.15
C VAL A 195 11.39 11.82 4.82
N ARG A 196 10.24 11.11 4.78
CA ARG A 196 9.74 10.53 3.54
C ARG A 196 8.23 10.27 3.56
N TYR A 197 7.57 10.57 2.45
CA TYR A 197 6.19 10.17 2.16
C TYR A 197 6.09 9.71 0.69
N TYR A 198 5.05 8.97 0.32
CA TYR A 198 4.99 8.23 -0.95
C TYR A 198 6.17 7.27 -1.15
N HIS A 199 6.71 6.75 -0.08
CA HIS A 199 7.75 5.73 -0.06
C HIS A 199 7.13 4.34 0.05
N THR A 200 7.94 3.31 -0.11
CA THR A 200 7.51 1.93 0.11
C THR A 200 8.17 1.33 1.34
N ALA A 201 7.48 0.35 1.95
CA ALA A 201 8.03 -0.47 3.02
C ALA A 201 7.84 -1.96 2.70
N SER A 202 8.85 -2.76 2.99
CA SER A 202 8.86 -4.21 2.74
C SER A 202 9.47 -4.95 3.93
N THR A 203 8.73 -5.92 4.48
CA THR A 203 9.26 -6.81 5.50
C THR A 203 10.19 -7.84 4.84
N LEU A 204 11.40 -7.95 5.36
CA LEU A 204 12.43 -8.87 4.86
C LEU A 204 12.41 -10.20 5.62
N ALA A 205 12.93 -11.26 5.02
CA ALA A 205 12.98 -12.59 5.62
C ALA A 205 13.79 -12.64 6.94
N ASN A 206 14.73 -11.72 7.13
CA ASN A 206 15.50 -11.57 8.37
C ASN A 206 14.77 -10.77 9.46
N GLY A 207 13.52 -10.40 9.23
CA GLY A 207 12.67 -9.64 10.16
C GLY A 207 12.89 -8.12 10.17
N LEU A 208 13.86 -7.59 9.41
CA LEU A 208 14.01 -6.15 9.23
C LEU A 208 12.91 -5.61 8.30
N VAL A 209 12.67 -4.30 8.36
CA VAL A 209 11.79 -3.62 7.40
C VAL A 209 12.63 -2.67 6.55
N LEU A 210 12.63 -2.89 5.23
CA LEU A 210 13.23 -1.98 4.26
C LEU A 210 12.24 -0.87 3.95
N VAL A 211 12.69 0.38 4.04
CA VAL A 211 11.97 1.56 3.55
C VAL A 211 12.80 2.18 2.42
N ALA A 212 12.17 2.49 1.29
CA ALA A 212 12.90 2.96 0.10
C ALA A 212 12.19 4.12 -0.60
N GLY A 213 12.98 5.09 -1.06
CA GLY A 213 12.52 6.22 -1.86
C GLY A 213 11.57 7.17 -1.12
N GLY A 214 10.65 7.73 -1.88
CA GLY A 214 9.67 8.70 -1.40
C GLY A 214 10.07 10.14 -1.71
N TYR A 215 9.29 11.06 -1.18
CA TYR A 215 9.50 12.50 -1.27
C TYR A 215 10.10 12.98 0.06
N GLY A 216 11.19 13.74 -0.02
CA GLY A 216 11.94 14.28 1.11
C GLY A 216 11.84 15.81 1.23
N THR A 217 12.77 16.39 1.98
CA THR A 217 12.88 17.85 2.14
C THR A 217 13.31 18.54 0.84
N GLY A 218 12.98 19.82 0.71
CA GLY A 218 13.43 20.66 -0.40
C GLY A 218 12.88 20.26 -1.78
N SER A 219 11.68 19.68 -1.82
CA SER A 219 11.04 19.20 -3.05
C SER A 219 11.86 18.15 -3.81
N SER A 220 12.63 17.36 -3.08
CA SER A 220 13.54 16.35 -3.63
C SER A 220 12.97 14.93 -3.43
N TYR A 221 13.00 14.13 -4.48
CA TYR A 221 12.70 12.70 -4.36
C TYR A 221 13.95 11.96 -3.91
N LEU A 222 13.75 10.87 -3.20
CA LEU A 222 14.81 10.11 -2.57
C LEU A 222 15.15 8.86 -3.38
N ASN A 223 16.45 8.58 -3.51
CA ASN A 223 16.96 7.28 -3.90
C ASN A 223 17.48 6.48 -2.69
N SER A 224 17.53 7.10 -1.52
CA SER A 224 18.02 6.46 -0.30
C SER A 224 17.03 5.42 0.22
N ALA A 225 17.57 4.43 0.93
CA ALA A 225 16.82 3.42 1.64
C ALA A 225 17.37 3.21 3.06
N GLU A 226 16.49 2.77 3.96
CA GLU A 226 16.81 2.53 5.36
C GLU A 226 16.19 1.23 5.84
N LEU A 227 16.84 0.60 6.80
CA LEU A 227 16.40 -0.63 7.45
C LEU A 227 15.97 -0.33 8.88
N TYR A 228 14.77 -0.73 9.24
CA TYR A 228 14.28 -0.75 10.62
C TYR A 228 14.53 -2.10 11.26
N ASN A 229 15.10 -2.10 12.45
CA ASN A 229 15.30 -3.30 13.26
C ASN A 229 14.24 -3.34 14.39
N PRO A 230 13.24 -4.23 14.33
CA PRO A 230 12.19 -4.33 15.34
C PRO A 230 12.66 -4.70 16.74
N SER A 231 13.83 -5.36 16.86
CA SER A 231 14.37 -5.79 18.15
C SER A 231 15.02 -4.64 18.93
N THR A 232 15.56 -3.65 18.22
CA THR A 232 16.25 -2.50 18.84
C THR A 232 15.51 -1.18 18.69
N GLY A 233 14.52 -1.14 17.77
CA GLY A 233 13.84 0.10 17.38
C GLY A 233 14.70 1.05 16.57
N ALA A 234 15.88 0.62 16.10
CA ALA A 234 16.85 1.49 15.41
C ALA A 234 16.66 1.44 13.88
N TRP A 235 17.01 2.58 13.24
CA TRP A 235 17.07 2.71 11.79
C TRP A 235 18.54 2.81 11.34
N THR A 236 18.87 2.13 10.26
CA THR A 236 20.21 2.15 9.65
C THR A 236 20.10 2.44 8.16
N ILE A 237 20.98 3.29 7.65
CA ILE A 237 21.08 3.57 6.21
C ILE A 237 21.62 2.31 5.51
N THR A 238 21.07 1.99 4.35
CA THR A 238 21.55 0.93 3.45
C THR A 238 21.86 1.50 2.07
N GLY A 239 22.16 0.65 1.09
CA GLY A 239 22.49 1.11 -0.26
C GLY A 239 21.39 1.98 -0.88
N ASN A 240 21.77 2.83 -1.81
CA ASN A 240 20.87 3.70 -2.55
C ASN A 240 20.46 3.08 -3.89
N MET A 241 19.22 3.33 -4.30
CA MET A 241 18.77 3.09 -5.67
C MET A 241 19.52 3.97 -6.67
N SER A 242 19.59 3.56 -7.92
CA SER A 242 20.16 4.35 -9.00
C SER A 242 19.29 5.58 -9.33
N PHE A 243 17.98 5.44 -9.19
CA PHE A 243 17.03 6.52 -9.48
C PHE A 243 16.24 6.90 -8.22
N ALA A 244 16.18 8.21 -7.96
CA ALA A 244 15.27 8.77 -6.99
C ALA A 244 13.82 8.56 -7.48
N ARG A 245 12.93 8.09 -6.59
CA ARG A 245 11.56 7.77 -6.97
C ARG A 245 10.54 7.91 -5.83
N ARG A 246 9.35 8.39 -6.17
CA ARG A 246 8.16 8.38 -5.31
C ARG A 246 6.99 7.71 -6.04
N SER A 247 5.91 7.35 -5.34
CA SER A 247 4.73 6.70 -5.93
C SER A 247 5.09 5.46 -6.76
N HIS A 248 6.16 4.78 -6.39
CA HIS A 248 6.60 3.52 -6.95
C HIS A 248 6.02 2.36 -6.14
N ILE A 249 6.11 1.16 -6.68
CA ILE A 249 5.75 -0.04 -5.94
C ILE A 249 6.98 -0.79 -5.42
N ALA A 250 6.77 -1.61 -4.40
CA ALA A 250 7.76 -2.60 -3.96
C ALA A 250 7.10 -3.96 -3.74
N SER A 251 7.83 -5.03 -4.05
CA SER A 251 7.40 -6.41 -3.82
C SER A 251 8.58 -7.26 -3.37
N THR A 252 8.39 -8.03 -2.29
CA THR A 252 9.37 -9.03 -1.86
C THR A 252 9.22 -10.28 -2.71
N LEU A 253 10.29 -10.68 -3.39
CA LEU A 253 10.35 -11.84 -4.26
C LEU A 253 10.61 -13.13 -3.46
N ALA A 254 10.33 -14.28 -4.09
CA ALA A 254 10.54 -15.58 -3.46
C ALA A 254 11.99 -15.86 -3.03
N ASN A 255 12.97 -15.24 -3.69
CA ASN A 255 14.39 -15.33 -3.32
C ASN A 255 14.79 -14.37 -2.18
N GLY A 256 13.83 -13.62 -1.62
CA GLY A 256 14.04 -12.65 -0.56
C GLY A 256 14.52 -11.27 -1.01
N SER A 257 14.82 -11.07 -2.30
CA SER A 257 15.12 -9.73 -2.83
C SER A 257 13.86 -8.86 -2.85
N VAL A 258 14.03 -7.54 -2.83
CA VAL A 258 12.89 -6.62 -2.99
C VAL A 258 12.98 -5.95 -4.36
N LEU A 259 11.96 -6.17 -5.18
CA LEU A 259 11.76 -5.45 -6.44
C LEU A 259 11.14 -4.09 -6.16
N VAL A 260 11.68 -3.05 -6.77
CA VAL A 260 11.09 -1.71 -6.83
C VAL A 260 10.90 -1.34 -8.29
N ALA A 261 9.73 -0.87 -8.68
CA ALA A 261 9.44 -0.56 -10.09
C ALA A 261 8.59 0.72 -10.25
N GLY A 262 8.85 1.45 -11.33
CA GLY A 262 8.13 2.66 -11.69
C GLY A 262 8.38 3.83 -10.76
N GLY A 263 7.37 4.68 -10.66
CA GLY A 263 7.41 5.90 -9.86
C GLY A 263 7.72 7.15 -10.67
N GLN A 264 7.79 8.27 -9.97
CA GLN A 264 8.18 9.56 -10.53
C GLN A 264 9.55 9.98 -10.00
N THR A 265 10.39 10.54 -10.87
CA THR A 265 11.72 11.05 -10.53
C THR A 265 11.76 12.58 -10.51
N ASN A 266 12.81 13.15 -9.93
CA ASN A 266 13.05 14.59 -9.92
C ASN A 266 12.95 15.17 -11.35
N GLY A 267 12.38 16.37 -11.45
CA GLY A 267 12.11 16.99 -12.75
C GLY A 267 10.81 16.55 -13.42
N GLY A 268 10.00 15.72 -12.73
CA GLY A 268 8.65 15.34 -13.18
C GLY A 268 8.60 14.14 -14.13
N GLY A 269 9.73 13.51 -14.42
CA GLY A 269 9.80 12.33 -15.29
C GLY A 269 9.16 11.09 -14.65
N PHE A 270 8.46 10.29 -15.45
CA PHE A 270 7.89 9.00 -15.03
C PHE A 270 8.88 7.88 -15.37
N LEU A 271 9.00 6.91 -14.49
CA LEU A 271 9.96 5.82 -14.61
C LEU A 271 9.28 4.53 -15.09
N SER A 272 9.94 3.88 -16.06
CA SER A 272 9.70 2.46 -16.37
C SER A 272 10.74 1.55 -15.71
N SER A 273 11.84 2.11 -15.20
CA SER A 273 12.94 1.35 -14.62
C SER A 273 12.53 0.58 -13.37
N ALA A 274 13.17 -0.57 -13.18
CA ALA A 274 13.06 -1.37 -11.98
C ALA A 274 14.44 -1.70 -11.41
N GLU A 275 14.49 -1.88 -10.08
CA GLU A 275 15.70 -2.18 -9.34
C GLU A 275 15.43 -3.27 -8.30
N LEU A 276 16.43 -4.08 -8.04
CA LEU A 276 16.39 -5.15 -7.05
C LEU A 276 17.30 -4.79 -5.87
N TYR A 277 16.76 -4.87 -4.67
CA TYR A 277 17.53 -4.82 -3.42
C TYR A 277 17.86 -6.22 -2.96
N ASN A 278 19.15 -6.45 -2.70
CA ASN A 278 19.63 -7.70 -2.07
C ASN A 278 19.82 -7.47 -0.56
N PRO A 279 18.98 -8.08 0.31
CA PRO A 279 19.08 -7.88 1.76
C PRO A 279 20.35 -8.38 2.41
N SER A 280 21.05 -9.33 1.79
CA SER A 280 22.30 -9.90 2.33
C SER A 280 23.49 -8.98 2.15
N THR A 281 23.51 -8.18 1.07
CA THR A 281 24.60 -7.29 0.73
C THR A 281 24.29 -5.82 0.95
N GLY A 282 23.00 -5.47 1.03
CA GLY A 282 22.53 -4.09 1.09
C GLY A 282 22.66 -3.35 -0.25
N ILE A 283 22.86 -4.06 -1.36
CA ILE A 283 23.14 -3.47 -2.68
C ILE A 283 21.89 -3.47 -3.54
N TRP A 284 21.69 -2.37 -4.28
CA TRP A 284 20.69 -2.25 -5.35
C TRP A 284 21.32 -2.53 -6.71
N THR A 285 20.60 -3.24 -7.55
CA THR A 285 20.99 -3.52 -8.95
C THR A 285 19.84 -3.21 -9.88
N THR A 286 20.11 -2.57 -11.00
CA THR A 286 19.11 -2.36 -12.05
C THR A 286 18.71 -3.70 -12.66
N THR A 287 17.45 -3.83 -13.03
CA THR A 287 16.89 -5.02 -13.70
C THR A 287 16.06 -4.60 -14.92
N GLY A 288 15.35 -5.53 -15.55
CA GLY A 288 14.52 -5.24 -16.72
C GLY A 288 13.50 -4.14 -16.44
N SER A 289 13.40 -3.17 -17.35
CA SER A 289 12.42 -2.10 -17.26
C SER A 289 11.04 -2.55 -17.77
N MET A 290 10.00 -1.95 -17.22
CA MET A 290 8.65 -2.07 -17.77
C MET A 290 8.57 -1.44 -19.18
N ASN A 291 7.59 -1.86 -19.98
CA ASN A 291 7.34 -1.26 -21.29
C ASN A 291 6.73 0.14 -21.18
N ALA A 292 5.96 0.40 -20.10
CA ALA A 292 5.36 1.69 -19.84
C ALA A 292 5.83 2.26 -18.50
N ALA A 293 6.24 3.53 -18.52
CA ALA A 293 6.47 4.30 -17.31
C ALA A 293 5.14 4.51 -16.57
N ARG A 294 5.14 4.38 -15.23
CA ARG A 294 3.89 4.46 -14.45
C ARG A 294 4.09 4.83 -12.99
N ILE A 295 3.11 5.54 -12.46
CA ILE A 295 2.92 5.80 -11.02
C ILE A 295 1.55 5.31 -10.58
N ASP A 296 1.35 5.23 -9.27
CA ASP A 296 0.05 4.93 -8.64
C ASP A 296 -0.60 3.65 -9.22
N HIS A 297 0.28 2.73 -9.62
CA HIS A 297 -0.02 1.38 -10.07
C HIS A 297 0.06 0.41 -8.89
N THR A 298 -0.43 -0.79 -9.08
CA THR A 298 -0.39 -1.82 -8.05
C THR A 298 0.53 -2.98 -8.43
N VAL A 299 0.93 -3.71 -7.40
CA VAL A 299 1.74 -4.91 -7.52
C VAL A 299 1.09 -6.07 -6.79
N SER A 300 1.20 -7.26 -7.36
CA SER A 300 0.77 -8.51 -6.74
C SER A 300 1.76 -9.62 -7.01
N THR A 301 2.26 -10.27 -5.96
CA THR A 301 3.08 -11.46 -6.10
C THR A 301 2.18 -12.65 -6.41
N LEU A 302 2.47 -13.35 -7.50
CA LEU A 302 1.75 -14.52 -7.97
C LEU A 302 2.30 -15.80 -7.32
N ALA A 303 1.51 -16.87 -7.33
CA ALA A 303 1.90 -18.14 -6.70
C ALA A 303 3.16 -18.79 -7.32
N ASN A 304 3.47 -18.47 -8.58
CA ASN A 304 4.68 -18.94 -9.26
C ASN A 304 5.92 -18.08 -8.95
N GLY A 305 5.79 -17.08 -8.08
CA GLY A 305 6.87 -16.15 -7.70
C GLY A 305 7.04 -14.95 -8.63
N SER A 306 6.33 -14.91 -9.78
CA SER A 306 6.30 -13.73 -10.65
C SER A 306 5.54 -12.58 -9.98
N VAL A 307 5.80 -11.37 -10.46
CA VAL A 307 5.18 -10.14 -9.97
C VAL A 307 4.32 -9.53 -11.07
N LEU A 308 3.03 -9.42 -10.82
CA LEU A 308 2.08 -8.71 -11.69
C LEU A 308 2.10 -7.22 -11.32
N VAL A 309 2.44 -6.39 -12.30
CA VAL A 309 2.32 -4.93 -12.21
C VAL A 309 1.10 -4.51 -13.03
N ALA A 310 0.17 -3.79 -12.43
CA ALA A 310 -1.11 -3.51 -13.08
C ALA A 310 -1.43 -2.01 -13.09
N ALA A 311 -1.83 -1.51 -14.27
CA ALA A 311 -2.43 -0.20 -14.47
C ALA A 311 -1.53 0.99 -14.07
N GLY A 312 -2.12 2.04 -13.46
CA GLY A 312 -1.42 3.26 -13.06
C GLY A 312 -1.61 4.41 -14.04
N PHE A 313 -0.81 5.45 -13.90
CA PHE A 313 -0.84 6.66 -14.70
C PHE A 313 0.55 6.95 -15.29
N ASN A 314 0.64 7.34 -16.57
CA ASN A 314 1.92 7.58 -17.25
C ASN A 314 2.25 9.07 -17.45
N GLY A 315 1.47 9.96 -16.83
CA GLY A 315 1.61 11.40 -16.98
C GLY A 315 0.67 12.02 -18.02
N SER A 316 0.01 11.19 -18.83
CA SER A 316 -0.91 11.66 -19.88
C SER A 316 -2.26 10.96 -19.83
N VAL A 317 -2.25 9.65 -19.59
CA VAL A 317 -3.45 8.81 -19.58
C VAL A 317 -3.40 7.77 -18.48
N SER A 318 -4.56 7.37 -18.01
CA SER A 318 -4.73 6.18 -17.18
C SER A 318 -4.38 4.93 -18.00
N LEU A 319 -3.69 3.98 -17.37
CA LEU A 319 -3.26 2.75 -18.03
C LEU A 319 -4.21 1.59 -17.71
N ASN A 320 -4.46 0.74 -18.71
CA ASN A 320 -5.03 -0.59 -18.54
C ASN A 320 -4.02 -1.71 -18.83
N SER A 321 -2.80 -1.34 -19.22
CA SER A 321 -1.73 -2.29 -19.48
C SER A 321 -1.25 -2.95 -18.19
N VAL A 322 -0.84 -4.20 -18.32
CA VAL A 322 -0.25 -5.00 -17.25
C VAL A 322 1.04 -5.62 -17.73
N GLU A 323 1.94 -5.87 -16.80
CA GLU A 323 3.25 -6.46 -17.09
C GLU A 323 3.57 -7.50 -16.01
N ILE A 324 4.29 -8.53 -16.38
CA ILE A 324 4.76 -9.58 -15.47
C ILE A 324 6.28 -9.52 -15.44
N TYR A 325 6.79 -9.47 -14.21
CA TYR A 325 8.21 -9.53 -13.91
C TYR A 325 8.57 -10.92 -13.39
#